data_42c8ac21d9da706c216c3e0c8e8e9fc3
#
_entry.id   42c8ac21d9da706c216c3e0c8e8e9fc3
#
_cell.length_a   1.000
_cell.length_b   1.000
_cell.length_c   1.000
_cell.angle_alpha   90.00
_cell.angle_beta   90.00
_cell.angle_gamma   90.00
#
_symmetry.space_group_name_H-M   'P 1'
#
loop_
_entity.id
_entity.type
_entity.pdbx_description
1 polymer ?
#
loop_
_entity_poly.entity_id
_entity_poly.type
_entity_poly.pdbx_seq_one_letter_code
_entity_poly.pdbx_strand_id
1 'polypeptide(L)'
;MKKTIVIIASLVLGAALSAQDKVGQLQPYGFVRNYYAFDTRESVAGSEDFFFYLPKDVNMSGDVDLNEQTSMRFAALTSRLGVNLVGFMFEGFNVGGKIETDFYSGLSGVTGTAQLRLRQAYATIGKDDWMVTAGQTWHPMAADMPDVFSLNTGAPFGPFSRTPQVKLDWKVTPSISLTGSALWQMQYTSTGPAGASANYIKYGCTPELYLGVSYSAGGLLARAGVDVLSIKPRWNDGAVKVSDRLTTVSPFFYAQYRKGLFSVKFKTIMAEGGEHMNLNGGYGISAVKSDGRSFEYTPTRNSSSWISLMYGSKTQWILFGGYVRNYGTKDYLYGDQNGYVPAGNLYFSKNSFSNMNRMWRLTPTVIHNIGKFAIGLEYEVTSVLYGDYRYLSSTSKTLKYIASNGLCKDNLHWVTNNRIQALVKFSF
;
A
#
# COMPACT_ATOMS: atom_id res chain seq x y z
N MET A 1 11.37 29.83 -26.32
CA MET A 1 11.04 28.67 -25.45
C MET A 1 10.82 27.34 -26.21
N LYS A 2 10.51 27.28 -27.49
CA LYS A 2 10.33 26.01 -28.23
C LYS A 2 11.63 25.29 -28.64
N LYS A 3 12.79 25.96 -28.60
CA LYS A 3 14.10 25.39 -29.01
C LYS A 3 14.85 24.68 -27.87
N THR A 4 14.55 24.98 -26.61
CA THR A 4 15.27 24.42 -25.45
C THR A 4 14.80 23.02 -25.09
N ILE A 5 13.53 22.66 -25.39
CA ILE A 5 12.97 21.33 -25.09
C ILE A 5 13.49 20.26 -26.06
N VAL A 6 13.81 20.66 -27.30
CA VAL A 6 14.38 19.76 -28.31
C VAL A 6 15.84 19.43 -28.02
N ILE A 7 16.59 20.33 -27.36
CA ILE A 7 18.02 20.13 -27.05
C ILE A 7 18.20 19.13 -25.87
N ILE A 8 17.28 19.06 -24.91
CA ILE A 8 17.36 18.07 -23.83
C ILE A 8 17.02 16.66 -24.34
N ALA A 9 16.13 16.53 -25.31
CA ALA A 9 15.83 15.24 -25.94
C ALA A 9 16.96 14.74 -26.84
N SER A 10 17.76 15.65 -27.45
CA SER A 10 18.88 15.29 -28.34
C SER A 10 20.19 15.02 -27.60
N LEU A 11 20.39 15.51 -26.36
CA LEU A 11 21.59 15.25 -25.56
C LEU A 11 21.61 13.84 -24.95
N VAL A 12 20.48 13.17 -24.88
CA VAL A 12 20.40 11.76 -24.44
C VAL A 12 20.67 10.77 -25.58
N LEU A 13 20.63 11.22 -26.83
CA LEU A 13 20.87 10.37 -28.02
C LEU A 13 22.30 10.41 -28.56
N GLY A 14 23.22 11.13 -27.93
CA GLY A 14 24.56 11.41 -28.46
C GLY A 14 25.71 10.57 -27.89
N ALA A 15 25.45 9.56 -27.04
CA ALA A 15 26.51 8.64 -26.66
C ALA A 15 26.79 7.68 -27.82
N ALA A 16 28.02 7.70 -28.33
CA ALA A 16 28.47 6.82 -29.38
C ALA A 16 28.20 5.35 -29.05
N LEU A 17 27.22 4.75 -29.71
CA LEU A 17 26.89 3.33 -29.58
C LEU A 17 28.02 2.53 -30.25
N SER A 18 28.64 1.60 -29.53
CA SER A 18 29.55 0.64 -30.12
C SER A 18 28.78 -0.30 -31.06
N ALA A 19 29.44 -0.91 -32.02
CA ALA A 19 28.82 -1.72 -33.08
C ALA A 19 28.11 -3.00 -32.54
N GLN A 20 28.15 -3.27 -31.22
CA GLN A 20 27.49 -4.40 -30.55
C GLN A 20 26.21 -4.00 -29.80
N ASP A 21 25.91 -2.72 -29.67
CA ASP A 21 24.75 -2.27 -28.90
C ASP A 21 23.50 -2.30 -29.76
N LYS A 22 22.41 -2.86 -29.22
CA LYS A 22 21.10 -2.77 -29.87
C LYS A 22 20.40 -1.49 -29.43
N VAL A 23 19.94 -0.72 -30.41
CA VAL A 23 19.07 0.41 -30.16
C VAL A 23 17.69 -0.09 -29.77
N GLY A 24 17.34 0.07 -28.51
CA GLY A 24 16.03 -0.30 -28.01
C GLY A 24 14.91 0.66 -28.44
N GLN A 25 13.73 0.45 -27.90
CA GLN A 25 12.52 1.21 -28.21
C GLN A 25 11.99 1.92 -26.99
N LEU A 26 11.49 3.14 -27.20
CA LEU A 26 10.65 3.87 -26.28
C LEU A 26 9.18 3.52 -26.59
N GLN A 27 8.50 2.85 -25.67
CA GLN A 27 7.10 2.47 -25.84
C GLN A 27 6.22 3.34 -24.94
N PRO A 28 5.67 4.46 -25.48
CA PRO A 28 4.71 5.25 -24.73
C PRO A 28 3.41 4.45 -24.54
N TYR A 29 2.77 4.65 -23.41
CA TYR A 29 1.47 4.09 -23.09
C TYR A 29 0.72 5.01 -22.14
N GLY A 30 -0.57 4.84 -22.06
CA GLY A 30 -1.37 5.58 -21.11
C GLY A 30 -2.83 5.22 -21.16
N PHE A 31 -3.58 5.92 -20.33
CA PHE A 31 -5.03 5.89 -20.39
C PHE A 31 -5.63 7.16 -19.81
N VAL A 32 -6.76 7.53 -20.36
CA VAL A 32 -7.70 8.48 -19.75
C VAL A 32 -8.79 7.66 -19.07
N ARG A 33 -9.11 8.01 -17.82
CA ARG A 33 -10.18 7.33 -17.11
C ARG A 33 -10.98 8.30 -16.24
N ASN A 34 -12.26 8.01 -16.16
CA ASN A 34 -13.19 8.73 -15.32
C ASN A 34 -13.87 7.74 -14.38
N TYR A 35 -14.03 8.18 -13.14
CA TYR A 35 -14.77 7.46 -12.12
C TYR A 35 -15.99 8.24 -11.69
N TYR A 36 -17.05 7.51 -11.41
CA TYR A 36 -18.17 7.92 -10.60
C TYR A 36 -18.22 7.02 -9.38
N ALA A 37 -18.45 7.59 -8.19
CA ALA A 37 -18.66 6.85 -6.96
C ALA A 37 -19.79 7.46 -6.15
N PHE A 38 -20.61 6.59 -5.55
CA PHE A 38 -21.66 6.91 -4.58
C PHE A 38 -21.42 6.09 -3.33
N ASP A 39 -21.40 6.71 -2.17
CA ASP A 39 -21.21 6.10 -0.86
C ASP A 39 -22.42 6.36 0.04
N THR A 40 -22.74 5.38 0.91
CA THR A 40 -23.82 5.52 1.90
C THR A 40 -23.34 6.08 3.23
N ARG A 41 -22.00 6.19 3.42
CA ARG A 41 -21.42 6.62 4.69
C ARG A 41 -20.11 7.36 4.48
N GLU A 42 -19.82 8.31 5.36
CA GLU A 42 -18.53 8.98 5.39
C GLU A 42 -17.41 7.98 5.69
N SER A 43 -16.28 8.12 4.99
CA SER A 43 -15.23 7.12 4.99
C SER A 43 -13.85 7.75 5.09
N VAL A 44 -12.87 6.98 5.54
CA VAL A 44 -11.47 7.31 5.38
C VAL A 44 -11.07 6.97 3.96
N ALA A 45 -10.71 7.98 3.20
CA ALA A 45 -10.35 7.85 1.81
C ALA A 45 -9.27 8.86 1.41
N GLY A 46 -8.63 8.63 0.27
CA GLY A 46 -7.69 9.54 -0.36
C GLY A 46 -8.04 9.77 -1.82
N SER A 47 -7.29 10.65 -2.49
CA SER A 47 -7.48 10.95 -3.92
C SER A 47 -8.93 11.34 -4.24
N GLU A 48 -9.43 12.41 -3.60
CA GLU A 48 -10.81 12.91 -3.76
C GLU A 48 -11.86 11.81 -3.47
N ASP A 49 -11.66 11.06 -2.38
CA ASP A 49 -12.50 9.96 -1.90
C ASP A 49 -12.58 8.71 -2.81
N PHE A 50 -11.85 8.70 -3.93
CA PHE A 50 -11.82 7.51 -4.80
C PHE A 50 -10.91 6.40 -4.30
N PHE A 51 -9.91 6.72 -3.47
CA PHE A 51 -9.09 5.71 -2.80
C PHE A 51 -9.68 5.39 -1.43
N PHE A 52 -10.72 4.58 -1.40
CA PHE A 52 -11.45 4.21 -0.21
C PHE A 52 -10.70 3.16 0.62
N TYR A 53 -10.60 3.38 1.92
CA TYR A 53 -10.01 2.43 2.86
C TYR A 53 -11.07 1.69 3.68
N LEU A 54 -11.84 2.44 4.49
CA LEU A 54 -12.83 1.91 5.41
C LEU A 54 -13.85 2.98 5.82
N PRO A 55 -15.09 2.60 6.19
CA PRO A 55 -16.07 3.54 6.73
C PRO A 55 -15.59 4.12 8.07
N LYS A 56 -15.89 5.37 8.35
CA LYS A 56 -15.70 5.96 9.68
C LYS A 56 -16.65 5.31 10.68
N ASP A 57 -16.18 5.21 11.93
CA ASP A 57 -16.97 4.74 13.06
C ASP A 57 -18.19 5.64 13.31
N VAL A 58 -19.08 5.21 14.18
CA VAL A 58 -20.24 5.98 14.64
C VAL A 58 -19.77 7.25 15.34
N ASN A 59 -20.43 8.38 15.05
CA ASN A 59 -20.18 9.69 15.65
C ASN A 59 -21.53 10.31 16.06
N MET A 60 -22.04 9.89 17.23
CA MET A 60 -23.35 10.30 17.70
C MET A 60 -23.38 11.75 18.18
N SER A 61 -24.40 12.49 17.74
CA SER A 61 -24.83 13.76 18.31
C SER A 61 -26.33 13.67 18.65
N GLY A 62 -26.64 13.44 19.92
CA GLY A 62 -27.96 12.97 20.33
C GLY A 62 -28.26 11.62 19.69
N ASP A 63 -29.37 11.51 18.98
CA ASP A 63 -29.81 10.28 18.29
C ASP A 63 -29.33 10.18 16.84
N VAL A 64 -28.51 11.12 16.36
CA VAL A 64 -28.06 11.19 14.97
C VAL A 64 -26.59 10.80 14.85
N ASP A 65 -26.30 9.86 13.95
CA ASP A 65 -24.92 9.53 13.56
C ASP A 65 -24.43 10.50 12.47
N LEU A 66 -23.52 11.39 12.84
CA LEU A 66 -22.99 12.42 11.93
C LEU A 66 -22.14 11.84 10.79
N ASN A 67 -21.63 10.63 10.91
CA ASN A 67 -20.88 9.95 9.86
C ASN A 67 -21.77 9.15 8.90
N GLU A 68 -23.06 9.00 9.17
CA GLU A 68 -24.03 8.40 8.25
C GLU A 68 -24.46 9.40 7.17
N GLN A 69 -23.50 9.80 6.34
CA GLN A 69 -23.69 10.78 5.28
C GLN A 69 -23.48 10.14 3.91
N THR A 70 -24.50 10.22 3.05
CA THR A 70 -24.34 9.83 1.65
C THR A 70 -23.49 10.85 0.90
N SER A 71 -22.67 10.37 0.00
CA SER A 71 -21.83 11.23 -0.82
C SER A 71 -21.71 10.73 -2.25
N MET A 72 -21.43 11.65 -3.16
CA MET A 72 -21.23 11.37 -4.58
C MET A 72 -19.99 12.09 -5.08
N ARG A 73 -19.22 11.41 -5.93
CA ARG A 73 -18.01 11.97 -6.56
C ARG A 73 -17.97 11.59 -8.04
N PHE A 74 -17.44 12.52 -8.84
CA PHE A 74 -17.12 12.28 -10.24
C PHE A 74 -15.78 12.96 -10.55
N ALA A 75 -14.81 12.20 -11.07
CA ALA A 75 -13.49 12.75 -11.38
C ALA A 75 -12.73 11.97 -12.44
N ALA A 76 -11.88 12.69 -13.18
CA ALA A 76 -10.92 12.17 -14.15
C ALA A 76 -9.53 11.86 -13.54
N LEU A 77 -9.45 11.80 -12.22
CA LEU A 77 -8.20 11.54 -11.51
C LEU A 77 -7.60 10.18 -11.87
N THR A 78 -6.29 10.10 -11.71
CA THR A 78 -5.48 8.92 -11.96
C THR A 78 -5.39 8.49 -13.43
N SER A 79 -5.84 9.32 -14.38
CA SER A 79 -5.40 9.22 -15.78
C SER A 79 -3.87 9.21 -15.81
N ARG A 80 -3.29 8.38 -16.70
CA ARG A 80 -1.89 7.96 -16.56
C ARG A 80 -1.14 8.12 -17.87
N LEU A 81 0.13 8.48 -17.75
CA LEU A 81 1.11 8.49 -18.82
C LEU A 81 2.36 7.72 -18.39
N GLY A 82 2.95 6.99 -19.30
CA GLY A 82 4.19 6.27 -19.04
C GLY A 82 4.97 5.95 -20.32
N VAL A 83 6.23 5.62 -20.11
CA VAL A 83 7.12 5.14 -21.17
C VAL A 83 7.87 3.92 -20.64
N ASN A 84 7.84 2.82 -21.38
CA ASN A 84 8.71 1.68 -21.17
C ASN A 84 9.95 1.81 -22.08
N LEU A 85 11.10 1.53 -21.51
CA LEU A 85 12.39 1.44 -22.20
C LEU A 85 12.68 -0.05 -22.39
N VAL A 86 12.66 -0.55 -23.61
CA VAL A 86 12.75 -1.99 -23.88
C VAL A 86 13.73 -2.29 -25.02
N GLY A 87 14.37 -3.46 -24.93
CA GLY A 87 15.19 -4.00 -26.02
C GLY A 87 16.57 -3.35 -26.18
N PHE A 88 17.02 -2.54 -25.23
CA PHE A 88 18.39 -2.02 -25.23
C PHE A 88 19.37 -3.12 -24.81
N MET A 89 20.53 -3.15 -25.45
CA MET A 89 21.64 -4.02 -25.06
C MET A 89 22.93 -3.19 -25.05
N PHE A 90 23.70 -3.29 -23.97
CA PHE A 90 25.01 -2.67 -23.82
C PHE A 90 25.98 -3.72 -23.28
N GLU A 91 27.10 -3.96 -23.99
CA GLU A 91 28.15 -4.92 -23.61
C GLU A 91 27.59 -6.32 -23.26
N GLY A 92 26.52 -6.75 -23.95
CA GLY A 92 25.87 -8.04 -23.72
C GLY A 92 24.90 -8.09 -22.54
N PHE A 93 24.64 -6.97 -21.86
CA PHE A 93 23.60 -6.83 -20.85
C PHE A 93 22.30 -6.33 -21.46
N ASN A 94 21.19 -6.93 -21.05
CA ASN A 94 19.86 -6.39 -21.31
C ASN A 94 19.61 -5.20 -20.38
N VAL A 95 19.30 -4.04 -20.93
CA VAL A 95 19.01 -2.83 -20.19
C VAL A 95 17.58 -2.36 -20.52
N GLY A 96 16.89 -1.87 -19.53
CA GLY A 96 15.53 -1.37 -19.68
C GLY A 96 15.15 -0.42 -18.57
N GLY A 97 13.87 -0.09 -18.52
CA GLY A 97 13.37 0.78 -17.46
C GLY A 97 11.96 1.24 -17.73
N LYS A 98 11.48 2.10 -16.85
CA LYS A 98 10.13 2.64 -16.90
C LYS A 98 10.05 3.99 -16.22
N ILE A 99 9.30 4.90 -16.82
CA ILE A 99 8.82 6.11 -16.15
C ILE A 99 7.29 6.10 -16.26
N GLU A 100 6.60 6.31 -15.14
CA GLU A 100 5.14 6.34 -15.07
C GLU A 100 4.68 7.44 -14.13
N THR A 101 3.72 8.24 -14.60
CA THR A 101 3.08 9.32 -13.84
C THR A 101 1.58 9.22 -13.93
N ASP A 102 0.86 9.73 -12.92
CA ASP A 102 -0.58 9.93 -12.96
C ASP A 102 -0.97 11.29 -12.36
N PHE A 103 -2.17 11.75 -12.69
CA PHE A 103 -2.78 12.88 -12.02
C PHE A 103 -3.37 12.42 -10.69
N TYR A 104 -2.91 13.05 -9.63
CA TYR A 104 -3.30 12.71 -8.27
C TYR A 104 -4.12 13.88 -7.70
N SER A 105 -4.54 13.88 -6.51
CA SER A 105 -5.25 14.91 -5.76
C SER A 105 -5.02 16.37 -6.22
N GLY A 106 -5.97 17.24 -5.98
CA GLY A 106 -5.83 18.70 -6.17
C GLY A 106 -4.83 19.35 -5.20
N LEU A 107 -4.46 20.59 -5.48
CA LEU A 107 -3.70 21.45 -4.55
C LEU A 107 -4.67 22.03 -3.51
N SER A 108 -4.31 21.95 -2.23
CA SER A 108 -5.08 22.57 -1.15
C SER A 108 -5.23 24.09 -1.39
N GLY A 109 -6.47 24.58 -1.33
CA GLY A 109 -6.79 25.98 -1.55
C GLY A 109 -6.83 26.44 -3.01
N VAL A 110 -6.64 25.54 -3.98
CA VAL A 110 -6.72 25.84 -5.42
C VAL A 110 -7.69 24.87 -6.09
N THR A 111 -8.79 25.40 -6.62
CA THR A 111 -9.80 24.61 -7.33
C THR A 111 -9.40 24.30 -8.77
N GLY A 112 -9.91 23.21 -9.34
CA GLY A 112 -9.69 22.84 -10.75
C GLY A 112 -8.27 22.39 -11.10
N THR A 113 -7.44 22.03 -10.10
CA THR A 113 -6.08 21.57 -10.30
C THR A 113 -5.91 20.10 -9.95
N ALA A 114 -4.93 19.46 -10.57
CA ALA A 114 -4.47 18.13 -10.20
C ALA A 114 -2.93 18.08 -10.25
N GLN A 115 -2.33 17.47 -9.23
CA GLN A 115 -0.88 17.30 -9.16
C GLN A 115 -0.43 16.11 -10.00
N LEU A 116 0.64 16.29 -10.75
CA LEU A 116 1.33 15.18 -11.41
C LEU A 116 2.19 14.43 -10.38
N ARG A 117 1.93 13.14 -10.22
CA ARG A 117 2.65 12.28 -9.30
C ARG A 117 3.55 11.30 -10.04
N LEU A 118 4.82 11.19 -9.63
CA LEU A 118 5.69 10.12 -10.06
C LEU A 118 5.24 8.81 -9.39
N ARG A 119 4.91 7.81 -10.22
CA ARG A 119 4.49 6.48 -9.75
C ARG A 119 5.64 5.49 -9.77
N GLN A 120 6.28 5.38 -10.92
CA GLN A 120 7.41 4.49 -11.11
C GLN A 120 8.50 5.24 -11.90
N ALA A 121 9.75 5.06 -11.50
CA ALA A 121 10.93 5.52 -12.19
C ALA A 121 12.08 4.59 -11.81
N TYR A 122 12.39 3.65 -12.69
CA TYR A 122 13.44 2.68 -12.44
C TYR A 122 14.16 2.28 -13.73
N ALA A 123 15.41 1.85 -13.56
CA ALA A 123 16.19 1.18 -14.58
C ALA A 123 16.36 -0.30 -14.24
N THR A 124 16.54 -1.12 -15.26
CA THR A 124 16.87 -2.54 -15.11
C THR A 124 18.15 -2.84 -15.89
N ILE A 125 18.98 -3.72 -15.32
CA ILE A 125 20.12 -4.33 -16.00
C ILE A 125 20.14 -5.80 -15.65
N GLY A 126 20.37 -6.66 -16.63
CA GLY A 126 20.40 -8.11 -16.40
C GLY A 126 21.07 -8.86 -17.52
N LYS A 127 21.48 -10.08 -17.21
CA LYS A 127 22.08 -11.01 -18.15
C LYS A 127 21.72 -12.43 -17.74
N ASP A 128 21.43 -13.28 -18.72
CA ASP A 128 21.07 -14.66 -18.52
C ASP A 128 19.90 -14.81 -17.50
N ASP A 129 20.17 -15.36 -16.32
CA ASP A 129 19.16 -15.71 -15.33
C ASP A 129 18.98 -14.68 -14.21
N TRP A 130 19.65 -13.54 -14.26
CA TRP A 130 19.52 -12.52 -13.23
C TRP A 130 19.16 -11.14 -13.79
N MET A 131 18.45 -10.36 -12.98
CA MET A 131 18.10 -8.98 -13.28
C MET A 131 18.16 -8.13 -12.01
N VAL A 132 18.82 -6.98 -12.10
CA VAL A 132 18.78 -5.93 -11.07
C VAL A 132 17.82 -4.84 -11.52
N THR A 133 16.95 -4.41 -10.61
CA THR A 133 16.10 -3.23 -10.77
C THR A 133 16.51 -2.19 -9.75
N ALA A 134 16.81 -0.97 -10.19
CA ALA A 134 17.16 0.15 -9.32
C ALA A 134 16.24 1.34 -9.58
N GLY A 135 15.60 1.86 -8.53
CA GLY A 135 14.68 3.00 -8.58
C GLY A 135 13.35 2.75 -7.91
N GLN A 136 12.39 3.64 -8.15
CA GLN A 136 11.07 3.58 -7.54
C GLN A 136 10.13 2.67 -8.34
N THR A 137 9.63 1.63 -7.70
CA THR A 137 8.60 0.73 -8.25
C THR A 137 7.77 0.10 -7.12
N TRP A 138 6.89 -0.84 -7.47
CA TRP A 138 6.10 -1.55 -6.48
C TRP A 138 6.97 -2.32 -5.50
N HIS A 139 6.63 -2.20 -4.21
CA HIS A 139 7.15 -3.09 -3.18
C HIS A 139 6.91 -4.55 -3.60
N PRO A 140 7.86 -5.48 -3.43
CA PRO A 140 7.71 -6.86 -3.89
C PRO A 140 6.44 -7.55 -3.42
N MET A 141 5.98 -7.26 -2.19
CA MET A 141 4.74 -7.81 -1.65
C MET A 141 3.47 -7.13 -2.18
N ALA A 142 3.58 -5.92 -2.77
CA ALA A 142 2.46 -5.13 -3.27
C ALA A 142 2.19 -5.32 -4.78
N ALA A 143 3.13 -5.90 -5.52
CA ALA A 143 3.06 -5.96 -6.99
C ALA A 143 1.87 -6.76 -7.53
N ASP A 144 1.46 -7.81 -6.84
CA ASP A 144 0.35 -8.69 -7.25
C ASP A 144 -0.97 -8.17 -6.67
N MET A 145 -1.85 -7.67 -7.53
CA MET A 145 -3.11 -7.03 -7.14
C MET A 145 -4.32 -7.84 -7.60
N PRO A 146 -5.48 -7.68 -6.94
CA PRO A 146 -6.74 -8.24 -7.40
C PRO A 146 -7.21 -7.56 -8.71
N ASP A 147 -8.23 -8.14 -9.34
CA ASP A 147 -8.73 -7.69 -10.64
C ASP A 147 -9.82 -6.59 -10.55
N VAL A 148 -10.07 -6.01 -9.37
CA VAL A 148 -11.01 -4.88 -9.19
C VAL A 148 -10.54 -3.63 -9.94
N PHE A 149 -11.48 -2.76 -10.34
CA PHE A 149 -11.10 -1.50 -10.99
C PHE A 149 -11.04 -0.30 -10.02
N SER A 150 -11.60 -0.40 -8.83
CA SER A 150 -11.51 0.65 -7.81
C SER A 150 -10.07 1.09 -7.56
N LEU A 151 -9.90 2.37 -7.26
CA LEU A 151 -8.55 2.93 -7.01
C LEU A 151 -7.84 2.29 -5.84
N ASN A 152 -8.59 1.78 -4.87
CA ASN A 152 -8.02 1.12 -3.68
C ASN A 152 -7.30 -0.19 -4.02
N THR A 153 -7.58 -0.81 -5.21
CA THR A 153 -6.93 -2.06 -5.68
C THR A 153 -6.86 -3.15 -4.62
N GLY A 154 -7.92 -3.27 -3.81
CA GLY A 154 -8.00 -4.21 -2.70
C GLY A 154 -7.33 -3.77 -1.40
N ALA A 155 -6.78 -2.54 -1.29
CA ALA A 155 -6.29 -2.02 -0.01
C ALA A 155 -7.46 -1.73 0.95
N PRO A 156 -7.26 -1.94 2.27
CA PRO A 156 -6.07 -2.38 2.99
C PRO A 156 -6.00 -3.90 3.21
N PHE A 157 -6.68 -4.73 2.41
CA PHE A 157 -6.67 -6.19 2.53
C PHE A 157 -5.37 -6.82 1.99
N GLY A 158 -4.51 -6.03 1.37
CA GLY A 158 -3.16 -6.38 0.95
C GLY A 158 -2.27 -5.15 0.87
N PRO A 159 -0.94 -5.35 0.82
CA PRO A 159 0.03 -4.27 0.74
C PRO A 159 -0.19 -3.39 -0.48
N PHE A 160 -0.01 -2.08 -0.31
CA PHE A 160 -0.06 -1.10 -1.39
C PHE A 160 1.00 -0.03 -1.15
N SER A 161 2.16 -0.17 -1.77
CA SER A 161 3.25 0.80 -1.65
C SER A 161 4.15 0.77 -2.89
N ARG A 162 4.64 1.92 -3.30
CA ARG A 162 5.71 2.08 -4.29
C ARG A 162 6.87 2.77 -3.63
N THR A 163 8.04 2.15 -3.73
CA THR A 163 9.22 2.53 -2.96
C THR A 163 10.46 2.58 -3.84
N PRO A 164 11.40 3.48 -3.59
CA PRO A 164 12.75 3.36 -4.08
C PRO A 164 13.38 2.06 -3.55
N GLN A 165 14.04 1.31 -4.42
CA GLN A 165 14.62 0.03 -4.08
C GLN A 165 15.76 -0.37 -5.01
N VAL A 166 16.62 -1.25 -4.53
CA VAL A 166 17.52 -2.07 -5.35
C VAL A 166 17.08 -3.51 -5.15
N LYS A 167 16.64 -4.13 -6.23
CA LYS A 167 16.07 -5.48 -6.24
C LYS A 167 16.84 -6.36 -7.18
N LEU A 168 17.20 -7.56 -6.74
CA LEU A 168 17.76 -8.66 -7.53
C LEU A 168 16.70 -9.73 -7.70
N ASP A 169 16.38 -10.08 -8.92
CA ASP A 169 15.64 -11.28 -9.29
C ASP A 169 16.60 -12.27 -9.93
N TRP A 170 16.66 -13.50 -9.42
CA TRP A 170 17.51 -14.57 -9.92
C TRP A 170 16.68 -15.82 -10.25
N LYS A 171 16.72 -16.23 -11.50
CA LYS A 171 16.03 -17.41 -12.00
C LYS A 171 16.90 -18.64 -11.78
N VAL A 172 16.64 -19.37 -10.70
CA VAL A 172 17.42 -20.55 -10.30
C VAL A 172 17.13 -21.77 -11.19
N THR A 173 15.86 -21.88 -11.62
CA THR A 173 15.41 -22.90 -12.60
C THR A 173 14.39 -22.24 -13.53
N PRO A 174 13.97 -22.91 -14.64
CA PRO A 174 12.90 -22.38 -15.49
C PRO A 174 11.59 -22.03 -14.75
N SER A 175 11.34 -22.65 -13.60
CA SER A 175 10.11 -22.48 -12.82
C SER A 175 10.30 -21.78 -11.48
N ILE A 176 11.54 -21.65 -10.98
CA ILE A 176 11.81 -21.09 -9.64
C ILE A 176 12.71 -19.88 -9.76
N SER A 177 12.30 -18.79 -9.15
CA SER A 177 13.11 -17.57 -9.01
C SER A 177 13.20 -17.13 -7.55
N LEU A 178 14.34 -16.57 -7.19
CA LEU A 178 14.59 -15.91 -5.91
C LEU A 178 14.59 -14.41 -6.10
N THR A 179 14.06 -13.68 -5.14
CA THR A 179 14.05 -12.21 -5.12
C THR A 179 14.62 -11.71 -3.80
N GLY A 180 15.63 -10.84 -3.89
CA GLY A 180 16.14 -10.06 -2.76
C GLY A 180 15.99 -8.58 -3.04
N SER A 181 15.56 -7.78 -2.06
CA SER A 181 15.43 -6.32 -2.24
C SER A 181 15.84 -5.56 -0.99
N ALA A 182 16.51 -4.43 -1.18
CA ALA A 182 16.71 -3.38 -0.20
C ALA A 182 15.83 -2.18 -0.58
N LEU A 183 14.96 -1.75 0.35
CA LEU A 183 13.92 -0.78 0.07
C LEU A 183 14.01 0.44 0.98
N TRP A 184 13.44 1.55 0.50
CA TRP A 184 13.27 2.80 1.24
C TRP A 184 11.78 3.13 1.34
N GLN A 185 11.34 3.78 2.43
CA GLN A 185 9.95 4.22 2.57
C GLN A 185 9.72 5.54 1.83
N MET A 186 8.68 5.61 0.98
CA MET A 186 8.34 6.83 0.25
C MET A 186 6.84 7.10 0.17
N GLN A 187 6.05 6.26 -0.50
CA GLN A 187 4.62 6.51 -0.70
C GLN A 187 3.84 6.47 0.62
N TYR A 188 4.14 5.49 1.43
CA TYR A 188 3.70 5.38 2.82
C TYR A 188 4.94 5.22 3.69
N THR A 189 4.85 5.73 4.91
CA THR A 189 5.96 5.77 5.86
C THR A 189 5.49 5.27 7.20
N SER A 190 6.41 4.79 8.02
CA SER A 190 6.12 4.45 9.40
C SER A 190 5.56 5.65 10.16
N THR A 191 4.61 5.39 11.06
CA THR A 191 3.97 6.39 11.91
C THR A 191 4.52 6.26 13.32
N GLY A 192 4.89 7.36 13.95
CA GLY A 192 5.48 7.36 15.29
C GLY A 192 5.27 8.68 16.01
N PRO A 193 6.10 9.02 17.02
CA PRO A 193 5.96 10.21 17.85
C PRO A 193 5.86 11.53 17.06
N ALA A 194 6.52 11.61 15.91
CA ALA A 194 6.49 12.77 15.01
C ALA A 194 5.51 12.60 13.84
N GLY A 195 4.50 11.74 13.97
CA GLY A 195 3.56 11.41 12.91
C GLY A 195 4.14 10.48 11.85
N ALA A 196 3.56 10.45 10.65
CA ALA A 196 4.05 9.65 9.53
C ALA A 196 5.31 10.30 8.92
N SER A 197 6.44 9.58 8.89
CA SER A 197 7.73 10.13 8.44
C SER A 197 8.72 9.06 8.00
N ALA A 198 9.47 9.34 6.93
CA ALA A 198 10.63 8.57 6.52
C ALA A 198 11.87 8.79 7.45
N ASN A 199 11.79 9.69 8.41
CA ASN A 199 12.90 9.91 9.36
C ASN A 199 13.20 8.68 10.22
N TYR A 200 12.21 7.83 10.48
CA TYR A 200 12.39 6.62 11.29
C TYR A 200 13.33 5.61 10.61
N ILE A 201 13.18 5.37 9.32
CA ILE A 201 14.11 4.53 8.55
C ILE A 201 15.43 5.28 8.29
N LYS A 202 15.38 6.59 8.01
CA LYS A 202 16.56 7.45 7.79
C LYS A 202 17.54 7.39 8.96
N TYR A 203 17.07 7.64 10.16
CA TYR A 203 17.91 7.60 11.36
C TYR A 203 18.17 6.18 11.86
N GLY A 204 17.39 5.20 11.40
CA GLY A 204 17.67 3.78 11.57
C GLY A 204 18.90 3.32 10.81
N CYS A 205 19.26 3.98 9.71
CA CYS A 205 20.39 3.65 8.83
C CYS A 205 20.40 2.18 8.36
N THR A 206 19.22 1.57 8.28
CA THR A 206 19.05 0.18 7.83
C THR A 206 17.93 0.19 6.80
N PRO A 207 18.17 -0.24 5.56
CA PRO A 207 17.09 -0.39 4.59
C PRO A 207 16.11 -1.46 5.06
N GLU A 208 14.86 -1.35 4.64
CA GLU A 208 13.92 -2.45 4.71
C GLU A 208 14.39 -3.56 3.78
N LEU A 209 14.33 -4.81 4.21
CA LEU A 209 14.84 -5.97 3.48
C LEU A 209 13.72 -6.92 3.15
N TYR A 210 13.67 -7.34 1.90
CA TYR A 210 12.76 -8.37 1.43
C TYR A 210 13.51 -9.56 0.86
N LEU A 211 13.08 -10.77 1.21
CA LEU A 211 13.51 -12.02 0.60
C LEU A 211 12.29 -12.84 0.19
N GLY A 212 12.30 -13.40 -1.01
CA GLY A 212 11.18 -14.19 -1.50
C GLY A 212 11.58 -15.23 -2.53
N VAL A 213 10.70 -16.20 -2.69
CA VAL A 213 10.76 -17.24 -3.73
C VAL A 213 9.47 -17.20 -4.53
N SER A 214 9.57 -17.38 -5.84
CA SER A 214 8.44 -17.55 -6.73
C SER A 214 8.55 -18.84 -7.55
N TYR A 215 7.40 -19.49 -7.75
CA TYR A 215 7.22 -20.65 -8.61
C TYR A 215 6.24 -20.32 -9.72
N SER A 216 6.57 -20.65 -10.97
CA SER A 216 5.71 -20.39 -12.12
C SER A 216 5.76 -21.55 -13.10
N ALA A 217 4.68 -22.32 -13.21
CA ALA A 217 4.52 -23.39 -14.19
C ALA A 217 3.04 -23.75 -14.39
N GLY A 218 2.65 -24.21 -15.58
CA GLY A 218 1.33 -24.77 -15.84
C GLY A 218 0.15 -23.83 -15.55
N GLY A 219 0.32 -22.52 -15.66
CA GLY A 219 -0.71 -21.53 -15.33
C GLY A 219 -0.78 -21.15 -13.84
N LEU A 220 0.01 -21.81 -12.98
CA LEU A 220 0.19 -21.47 -11.58
C LEU A 220 1.36 -20.50 -11.41
N LEU A 221 1.14 -19.41 -10.67
CA LEU A 221 2.17 -18.55 -10.10
C LEU A 221 1.99 -18.55 -8.59
N ALA A 222 3.00 -18.93 -7.83
CA ALA A 222 3.00 -18.84 -6.38
C ALA A 222 4.23 -18.05 -5.91
N ARG A 223 4.06 -17.23 -4.85
CA ARG A 223 5.15 -16.47 -4.23
C ARG A 223 5.03 -16.56 -2.72
N ALA A 224 6.15 -16.76 -2.07
CA ALA A 224 6.27 -16.64 -0.63
C ALA A 224 7.47 -15.75 -0.31
N GLY A 225 7.39 -14.97 0.76
CA GLY A 225 8.48 -14.10 1.14
C GLY A 225 8.31 -13.54 2.53
N VAL A 226 9.34 -12.87 2.97
CA VAL A 226 9.38 -12.19 4.26
C VAL A 226 9.97 -10.80 4.09
N ASP A 227 9.36 -9.84 4.75
CA ASP A 227 9.82 -8.48 4.89
C ASP A 227 10.35 -8.25 6.30
N VAL A 228 11.47 -7.55 6.41
CA VAL A 228 12.11 -7.18 7.67
C VAL A 228 12.40 -5.68 7.66
N LEU A 229 11.75 -4.94 8.54
CA LEU A 229 11.95 -3.50 8.70
C LEU A 229 12.56 -3.21 10.06
N SER A 230 13.62 -2.40 10.11
CA SER A 230 14.23 -1.93 11.35
C SER A 230 14.32 -0.41 11.36
N ILE A 231 13.53 0.23 12.23
CA ILE A 231 13.41 1.68 12.34
C ILE A 231 13.87 2.20 13.69
N LYS A 232 14.09 3.51 13.75
CA LYS A 232 14.38 4.26 14.98
C LYS A 232 13.17 5.15 15.31
N PRO A 233 12.25 4.73 16.21
CA PRO A 233 11.07 5.51 16.57
C PRO A 233 11.39 6.90 17.14
N ARG A 234 12.50 7.01 17.85
CA ARG A 234 13.10 8.27 18.31
C ARG A 234 14.61 8.26 18.09
N TRP A 235 15.19 9.40 17.83
CA TRP A 235 16.65 9.60 17.73
C TRP A 235 17.23 10.49 18.84
N ASN A 236 16.38 11.19 19.57
CA ASN A 236 16.71 11.91 20.80
C ASN A 236 15.48 12.04 21.69
N ASP A 237 15.66 12.44 22.95
CA ASP A 237 14.62 12.73 23.93
C ASP A 237 14.42 14.25 24.16
N GLY A 238 15.01 15.08 23.30
CA GLY A 238 15.07 16.53 23.42
C GLY A 238 16.37 17.05 24.06
N ALA A 239 17.06 16.23 24.82
CA ALA A 239 18.32 16.59 25.51
C ALA A 239 19.52 15.75 25.06
N VAL A 240 19.35 14.45 24.91
CA VAL A 240 20.40 13.51 24.52
C VAL A 240 19.95 12.58 23.40
N LYS A 241 20.93 11.97 22.72
CA LYS A 241 20.66 10.93 21.71
C LYS A 241 20.18 9.67 22.42
N VAL A 242 19.15 9.02 21.84
CA VAL A 242 18.66 7.71 22.27
C VAL A 242 18.91 6.66 21.19
N SER A 243 18.98 5.39 21.60
CA SER A 243 19.24 4.26 20.68
C SER A 243 18.02 3.34 20.50
N ASP A 244 16.83 3.87 20.75
CA ASP A 244 15.58 3.13 20.62
C ASP A 244 15.44 2.53 19.21
N ARG A 245 15.02 1.29 19.12
CA ARG A 245 14.86 0.59 17.85
C ARG A 245 13.64 -0.34 17.90
N LEU A 246 12.95 -0.43 16.78
CA LEU A 246 11.91 -1.41 16.53
C LEU A 246 12.28 -2.21 15.29
N THR A 247 12.23 -3.54 15.39
CA THR A 247 12.38 -4.45 14.25
C THR A 247 11.13 -5.28 14.09
N THR A 248 10.59 -5.34 12.88
CA THR A 248 9.36 -6.06 12.53
C THR A 248 9.63 -7.10 11.45
N VAL A 249 8.85 -8.17 11.44
CA VAL A 249 8.94 -9.26 10.47
C VAL A 249 7.54 -9.58 9.94
N SER A 250 7.39 -9.54 8.62
CA SER A 250 6.09 -9.70 7.96
C SER A 250 6.17 -10.76 6.87
N PRO A 251 5.82 -12.02 7.13
CA PRO A 251 5.70 -13.04 6.11
C PRO A 251 4.44 -12.86 5.26
N PHE A 252 4.54 -13.21 3.98
CA PHE A 252 3.41 -13.20 3.05
C PHE A 252 3.41 -14.42 2.13
N PHE A 253 2.23 -14.67 1.56
CA PHE A 253 2.01 -15.65 0.51
C PHE A 253 1.06 -15.10 -0.55
N TYR A 254 1.35 -15.39 -1.82
CA TYR A 254 0.49 -15.09 -2.96
C TYR A 254 0.40 -16.31 -3.86
N ALA A 255 -0.77 -16.58 -4.43
CA ALA A 255 -0.98 -17.57 -5.48
C ALA A 255 -1.93 -17.04 -6.54
N GLN A 256 -1.65 -17.35 -7.79
CA GLN A 256 -2.53 -17.13 -8.93
C GLN A 256 -2.59 -18.40 -9.78
N TYR A 257 -3.78 -18.79 -10.16
CA TYR A 257 -3.98 -19.82 -11.17
C TYR A 257 -4.83 -19.26 -12.30
N ARG A 258 -4.39 -19.49 -13.52
CA ARG A 258 -5.11 -19.08 -14.74
C ARG A 258 -5.27 -20.25 -15.68
N LYS A 259 -6.51 -20.49 -16.14
CA LYS A 259 -6.84 -21.50 -17.15
C LYS A 259 -7.97 -21.00 -18.04
N GLY A 260 -7.67 -20.82 -19.33
CA GLY A 260 -8.62 -20.26 -20.29
C GLY A 260 -9.14 -18.89 -19.87
N LEU A 261 -10.45 -18.76 -19.71
CA LEU A 261 -11.11 -17.51 -19.29
C LEU A 261 -11.18 -17.32 -17.77
N PHE A 262 -10.77 -18.32 -17.00
CA PHE A 262 -10.83 -18.28 -15.55
C PHE A 262 -9.49 -17.89 -14.94
N SER A 263 -9.53 -17.02 -13.94
CA SER A 263 -8.38 -16.65 -13.09
C SER A 263 -8.81 -16.60 -11.64
N VAL A 264 -8.03 -17.19 -10.76
CA VAL A 264 -8.14 -17.01 -9.31
C VAL A 264 -6.81 -16.48 -8.77
N LYS A 265 -6.91 -15.49 -7.89
CA LYS A 265 -5.77 -14.91 -7.17
C LYS A 265 -6.08 -14.93 -5.69
N PHE A 266 -5.08 -15.20 -4.89
CA PHE A 266 -5.15 -15.18 -3.43
C PHE A 266 -3.90 -14.53 -2.87
N LYS A 267 -4.03 -13.70 -1.85
CA LYS A 267 -2.89 -13.16 -1.09
C LYS A 267 -3.22 -13.14 0.40
N THR A 268 -2.23 -13.43 1.20
CA THR A 268 -2.30 -13.30 2.66
C THR A 268 -0.98 -12.77 3.20
N ILE A 269 -1.05 -11.95 4.24
CA ILE A 269 0.09 -11.42 4.97
C ILE A 269 -0.23 -11.43 6.47
N MET A 270 0.76 -11.82 7.28
CA MET A 270 0.78 -11.58 8.71
C MET A 270 1.76 -10.44 8.97
N ALA A 271 1.27 -9.23 9.15
CA ALA A 271 2.11 -8.05 9.29
C ALA A 271 2.38 -7.72 10.77
N GLU A 272 3.64 -7.44 11.08
CA GLU A 272 4.05 -6.71 12.27
C GLU A 272 4.19 -5.23 11.87
N GLY A 273 3.39 -4.33 12.49
CA GLY A 273 3.23 -2.96 12.00
C GLY A 273 2.48 -2.93 10.67
N GLY A 274 3.19 -2.65 9.57
CA GLY A 274 2.67 -2.70 8.18
C GLY A 274 2.09 -1.39 7.68
N GLU A 275 2.12 -0.32 8.47
CA GLU A 275 1.63 1.00 8.10
C GLU A 275 2.40 1.59 6.90
N HIS A 276 3.67 1.30 6.75
CA HIS A 276 4.51 1.69 5.61
C HIS A 276 4.15 0.96 4.30
N MET A 277 3.37 -0.10 4.39
CA MET A 277 2.77 -0.81 3.26
C MET A 277 1.28 -0.51 3.08
N ASN A 278 0.75 0.51 3.78
CA ASN A 278 -0.67 0.87 3.75
C ASN A 278 -1.60 -0.22 4.30
N LEU A 279 -1.11 -1.05 5.19
CA LEU A 279 -1.91 -2.01 5.96
C LEU A 279 -2.42 -1.35 7.25
N ASN A 280 -3.42 -1.97 7.88
CA ASN A 280 -3.80 -1.59 9.24
C ASN A 280 -2.67 -1.94 10.19
N GLY A 281 -2.27 -0.99 11.04
CA GLY A 281 -1.27 -1.25 12.04
C GLY A 281 -0.42 -0.05 12.42
N GLY A 282 0.58 -0.34 13.23
CA GLY A 282 1.52 0.59 13.81
C GLY A 282 2.35 -0.10 14.89
N TYR A 283 2.72 0.63 15.93
CA TYR A 283 3.49 0.10 17.05
C TYR A 283 3.26 0.92 18.31
N GLY A 284 3.69 0.41 19.45
CA GLY A 284 3.57 1.10 20.73
C GLY A 284 4.81 0.94 21.61
N ILE A 285 4.81 1.67 22.73
CA ILE A 285 5.83 1.56 23.77
C ILE A 285 5.46 0.40 24.68
N SER A 286 6.36 -0.59 24.87
CA SER A 286 6.17 -1.74 25.75
C SER A 286 6.88 -1.58 27.10
N ALA A 287 7.96 -0.81 27.16
CA ALA A 287 8.67 -0.55 28.40
C ALA A 287 9.45 0.78 28.37
N VAL A 288 9.70 1.33 29.53
CA VAL A 288 10.71 2.38 29.78
C VAL A 288 11.92 1.69 30.40
N LYS A 289 13.11 1.90 29.83
CA LYS A 289 14.34 1.29 30.32
C LYS A 289 14.78 1.91 31.65
N SER A 290 15.72 1.25 32.31
CA SER A 290 16.24 1.66 33.62
C SER A 290 16.89 3.04 33.66
N ASP A 291 17.30 3.57 32.48
CA ASP A 291 17.80 4.93 32.35
C ASP A 291 16.71 6.02 32.42
N GLY A 292 15.42 5.60 32.49
CA GLY A 292 14.25 6.47 32.49
C GLY A 292 14.03 7.28 31.22
N ARG A 293 14.80 7.02 30.15
CA ARG A 293 14.83 7.82 28.92
C ARG A 293 14.62 7.00 27.66
N SER A 294 15.22 5.81 27.60
CA SER A 294 15.12 4.91 26.46
C SER A 294 13.85 4.04 26.57
N PHE A 295 13.24 3.76 25.40
CA PHE A 295 12.01 2.97 25.32
C PHE A 295 12.26 1.64 24.61
N GLU A 296 11.48 0.66 24.97
CA GLU A 296 11.26 -0.55 24.19
C GLU A 296 9.96 -0.41 23.43
N TYR A 297 9.93 -0.92 22.20
CA TYR A 297 8.78 -0.81 21.32
C TYR A 297 8.30 -2.18 20.90
N THR A 298 6.99 -2.28 20.72
CA THR A 298 6.31 -3.50 20.26
C THR A 298 5.43 -3.19 19.06
N PRO A 299 5.50 -3.98 17.96
CA PRO A 299 4.64 -3.77 16.81
C PRO A 299 3.22 -4.27 17.08
N THR A 300 2.24 -3.68 16.41
CA THR A 300 0.94 -4.32 16.26
C THR A 300 1.06 -5.52 15.33
N ARG A 301 0.16 -6.50 15.49
CA ARG A 301 0.01 -7.64 14.58
C ARG A 301 -1.35 -7.62 13.92
N ASN A 302 -1.36 -7.83 12.63
CA ASN A 302 -2.59 -7.96 11.86
C ASN A 302 -2.44 -9.04 10.78
N SER A 303 -3.53 -9.70 10.44
CA SER A 303 -3.62 -10.52 9.23
C SER A 303 -4.47 -9.80 8.20
N SER A 304 -3.96 -9.71 6.98
CA SER A 304 -4.69 -9.16 5.83
C SER A 304 -4.69 -10.18 4.72
N SER A 305 -5.87 -10.51 4.20
CA SER A 305 -6.03 -11.54 3.17
C SER A 305 -7.10 -11.15 2.17
N TRP A 306 -6.94 -11.56 0.93
CA TRP A 306 -7.95 -11.40 -0.10
C TRP A 306 -7.93 -12.54 -1.13
N ILE A 307 -9.07 -12.74 -1.75
CA ILE A 307 -9.26 -13.59 -2.93
C ILE A 307 -9.92 -12.79 -4.05
N SER A 308 -9.52 -13.02 -5.30
CA SER A 308 -10.13 -12.41 -6.49
C SER A 308 -10.37 -13.51 -7.52
N LEU A 309 -11.61 -13.67 -7.90
CA LEU A 309 -12.07 -14.59 -8.95
C LEU A 309 -12.42 -13.77 -10.18
N MET A 310 -11.97 -14.17 -11.36
CA MET A 310 -12.30 -13.51 -12.61
C MET A 310 -12.68 -14.56 -13.66
N TYR A 311 -13.76 -14.29 -14.41
CA TYR A 311 -14.17 -15.06 -15.56
C TYR A 311 -14.52 -14.14 -16.72
N GLY A 312 -14.05 -14.49 -17.91
CA GLY A 312 -14.35 -13.80 -19.15
C GLY A 312 -13.16 -13.11 -19.80
N SER A 313 -13.38 -12.57 -21.00
CA SER A 313 -12.38 -11.82 -21.77
C SER A 313 -12.91 -10.43 -22.19
N LYS A 314 -13.84 -10.38 -23.17
CA LYS A 314 -14.47 -9.12 -23.59
C LYS A 314 -15.35 -8.55 -22.48
N THR A 315 -16.22 -9.37 -21.90
CA THR A 315 -16.91 -9.06 -20.65
C THR A 315 -16.28 -9.87 -19.54
N GLN A 316 -15.81 -9.20 -18.51
CA GLN A 316 -15.15 -9.79 -17.35
C GLN A 316 -16.06 -9.66 -16.14
N TRP A 317 -16.34 -10.77 -15.50
CA TRP A 317 -17.05 -10.87 -14.22
C TRP A 317 -16.02 -11.15 -13.14
N ILE A 318 -16.00 -10.30 -12.14
CA ILE A 318 -15.00 -10.35 -11.08
C ILE A 318 -15.70 -10.37 -9.74
N LEU A 319 -15.22 -11.19 -8.83
CA LEU A 319 -15.64 -11.19 -7.44
C LEU A 319 -14.40 -11.10 -6.56
N PHE A 320 -14.33 -10.04 -5.77
CA PHE A 320 -13.29 -9.86 -4.77
C PHE A 320 -13.87 -10.06 -3.37
N GLY A 321 -13.13 -10.74 -2.51
CA GLY A 321 -13.39 -10.85 -1.08
C GLY A 321 -12.14 -10.54 -0.28
N GLY A 322 -12.24 -9.68 0.73
CA GLY A 322 -11.13 -9.30 1.60
C GLY A 322 -11.47 -9.45 3.07
N TYR A 323 -10.47 -9.78 3.90
CA TYR A 323 -10.60 -9.89 5.36
C TYR A 323 -9.34 -9.38 6.05
N VAL A 324 -9.53 -8.54 7.09
CA VAL A 324 -8.46 -8.06 7.98
C VAL A 324 -8.85 -8.34 9.42
N ARG A 325 -7.89 -8.79 10.21
CA ARG A 325 -8.02 -8.93 11.66
C ARG A 325 -6.87 -8.26 12.38
N ASN A 326 -7.21 -7.41 13.35
CA ASN A 326 -6.26 -6.79 14.27
C ASN A 326 -6.11 -7.71 15.50
N TYR A 327 -4.87 -8.00 15.90
CA TYR A 327 -4.55 -8.79 17.09
C TYR A 327 -4.00 -7.92 18.24
N GLY A 328 -3.90 -6.60 18.03
CA GLY A 328 -3.24 -5.68 18.96
C GLY A 328 -1.72 -5.76 18.86
N THR A 329 -1.03 -5.23 19.86
CA THR A 329 0.44 -5.27 19.91
C THR A 329 0.95 -6.67 20.30
N LYS A 330 2.19 -6.97 19.92
CA LYS A 330 2.86 -8.25 20.17
C LYS A 330 3.08 -8.47 21.67
N ASP A 331 3.61 -7.44 22.32
CA ASP A 331 3.79 -7.40 23.76
C ASP A 331 2.82 -6.38 24.37
N TYR A 332 2.67 -6.39 25.69
CA TYR A 332 1.82 -5.45 26.38
C TYR A 332 2.35 -4.03 26.28
N LEU A 333 1.45 -3.06 26.19
CA LEU A 333 1.79 -1.66 26.20
C LEU A 333 2.19 -1.19 27.61
N TYR A 334 3.16 -0.31 27.66
CA TYR A 334 3.57 0.31 28.92
C TYR A 334 2.46 1.22 29.45
N GLY A 335 2.04 0.97 30.67
CA GLY A 335 1.03 1.72 31.40
C GLY A 335 1.53 2.16 32.78
N ASP A 336 0.71 2.94 33.48
CA ASP A 336 0.96 3.31 34.86
C ASP A 336 0.67 2.14 35.85
N GLN A 337 0.85 2.39 37.14
CA GLN A 337 0.64 1.41 38.21
C GLN A 337 -0.80 0.84 38.26
N ASN A 338 -1.76 1.54 37.65
CA ASN A 338 -3.18 1.14 37.57
C ASN A 338 -3.51 0.45 36.24
N GLY A 339 -2.51 0.20 35.39
CA GLY A 339 -2.70 -0.41 34.06
C GLY A 339 -3.25 0.56 33.01
N TYR A 340 -3.12 1.87 33.21
CA TYR A 340 -3.54 2.87 32.24
C TYR A 340 -2.43 3.16 31.25
N VAL A 341 -2.74 3.06 29.97
CA VAL A 341 -1.80 3.34 28.88
C VAL A 341 -2.05 4.74 28.34
N PRO A 342 -1.06 5.64 28.39
CA PRO A 342 -1.16 6.94 27.72
C PRO A 342 -1.46 6.74 26.24
N ALA A 343 -2.38 7.53 25.67
CA ALA A 343 -2.72 7.45 24.25
C ALA A 343 -1.51 7.71 23.34
N GLY A 344 -0.54 8.50 23.80
CA GLY A 344 0.72 8.75 23.11
C GLY A 344 1.70 7.56 23.09
N ASN A 345 1.37 6.44 23.73
CA ASN A 345 2.19 5.23 23.71
C ASN A 345 1.83 4.27 22.57
N LEU A 346 0.82 4.59 21.77
CA LEU A 346 0.38 3.77 20.63
C LEU A 346 0.27 4.64 19.37
N TYR A 347 0.99 4.24 18.33
CA TYR A 347 1.07 4.95 17.05
C TYR A 347 0.45 4.09 15.96
N PHE A 348 -0.56 4.64 15.27
CA PHE A 348 -1.25 3.97 14.17
C PHE A 348 -1.15 4.76 12.87
N SER A 349 -1.25 4.08 11.74
CA SER A 349 -1.39 4.71 10.44
C SER A 349 -2.59 5.66 10.43
N LYS A 350 -2.44 6.81 9.79
CA LYS A 350 -3.54 7.79 9.61
C LYS A 350 -4.74 7.24 8.82
N ASN A 351 -4.54 6.16 8.07
CA ASN A 351 -5.56 5.52 7.23
C ASN A 351 -6.22 4.33 7.93
N SER A 352 -5.95 4.11 9.21
CA SER A 352 -6.56 3.06 10.01
C SER A 352 -6.82 3.54 11.43
N PHE A 353 -7.65 2.80 12.15
CA PHE A 353 -8.02 3.11 13.52
C PHE A 353 -7.58 1.99 14.45
N SER A 354 -7.01 2.37 15.59
CA SER A 354 -6.61 1.41 16.62
C SER A 354 -7.80 0.70 17.28
N ASN A 355 -9.00 1.28 17.22
CA ASN A 355 -10.25 0.66 17.70
C ASN A 355 -10.91 -0.29 16.70
N MET A 356 -10.34 -0.45 15.49
CA MET A 356 -10.79 -1.47 14.55
C MET A 356 -10.36 -2.87 15.04
N ASN A 357 -11.32 -3.78 15.24
CA ASN A 357 -11.06 -5.16 15.60
C ASN A 357 -10.84 -6.04 14.35
N ARG A 358 -11.75 -5.97 13.39
CA ARG A 358 -11.70 -6.69 12.12
C ARG A 358 -12.54 -6.00 11.06
N MET A 359 -12.29 -6.31 9.80
CA MET A 359 -13.10 -5.83 8.69
C MET A 359 -13.14 -6.85 7.57
N TRP A 360 -14.18 -6.75 6.75
CA TRP A 360 -14.31 -7.51 5.52
C TRP A 360 -14.85 -6.63 4.40
N ARG A 361 -14.58 -7.06 3.17
CA ARG A 361 -15.09 -6.43 1.95
C ARG A 361 -15.51 -7.48 0.95
N LEU A 362 -16.62 -7.23 0.26
CA LEU A 362 -17.06 -8.00 -0.89
C LEU A 362 -17.30 -7.06 -2.05
N THR A 363 -16.77 -7.41 -3.25
CA THR A 363 -16.82 -6.50 -4.40
C THR A 363 -17.11 -7.28 -5.68
N PRO A 364 -18.38 -7.47 -6.08
CA PRO A 364 -18.74 -7.89 -7.42
C PRO A 364 -18.50 -6.74 -8.41
N THR A 365 -17.86 -7.08 -9.54
CA THR A 365 -17.48 -6.13 -10.59
C THR A 365 -17.77 -6.73 -11.96
N VAL A 366 -18.24 -5.90 -12.89
CA VAL A 366 -18.33 -6.23 -14.31
C VAL A 366 -17.59 -5.17 -15.12
N ILE A 367 -16.75 -5.62 -16.07
CA ILE A 367 -16.04 -4.75 -17.02
C ILE A 367 -16.34 -5.25 -18.43
N HIS A 368 -16.78 -4.36 -19.32
CA HIS A 368 -16.95 -4.64 -20.73
C HIS A 368 -15.93 -3.87 -21.56
N ASN A 369 -15.13 -4.58 -22.34
CA ASN A 369 -14.07 -4.04 -23.17
C ASN A 369 -14.50 -3.95 -24.64
N ILE A 370 -14.31 -2.78 -25.26
CA ILE A 370 -14.57 -2.48 -26.66
C ILE A 370 -13.25 -2.00 -27.27
N GLY A 371 -12.40 -2.96 -27.67
CA GLY A 371 -11.03 -2.65 -28.07
C GLY A 371 -10.23 -2.03 -26.90
N LYS A 372 -9.75 -0.80 -27.09
CA LYS A 372 -9.01 -0.03 -26.06
C LYS A 372 -9.92 0.75 -25.12
N PHE A 373 -11.23 0.69 -25.31
CA PHE A 373 -12.22 1.34 -24.46
C PHE A 373 -12.81 0.34 -23.49
N ALA A 374 -13.05 0.72 -22.26
CA ALA A 374 -13.66 -0.12 -21.23
C ALA A 374 -14.71 0.66 -20.44
N ILE A 375 -15.82 -0.01 -20.14
CA ILE A 375 -16.87 0.47 -19.23
C ILE A 375 -16.96 -0.56 -18.10
N GLY A 376 -17.03 -0.11 -16.85
CA GLY A 376 -17.14 -0.98 -15.69
C GLY A 376 -18.17 -0.48 -14.70
N LEU A 377 -18.79 -1.44 -14.00
CA LEU A 377 -19.65 -1.21 -12.84
C LEU A 377 -19.14 -2.10 -11.70
N GLU A 378 -18.98 -1.52 -10.53
CA GLU A 378 -18.51 -2.19 -9.33
C GLU A 378 -19.37 -1.81 -8.14
N TYR A 379 -19.81 -2.80 -7.37
CA TYR A 379 -20.44 -2.61 -6.08
C TYR A 379 -19.48 -3.10 -4.98
N GLU A 380 -19.20 -2.25 -4.01
CA GLU A 380 -18.27 -2.54 -2.93
C GLU A 380 -18.98 -2.38 -1.59
N VAL A 381 -19.21 -3.48 -0.88
CA VAL A 381 -19.66 -3.44 0.51
C VAL A 381 -18.47 -3.68 1.44
N THR A 382 -18.24 -2.75 2.35
CA THR A 382 -17.16 -2.84 3.35
C THR A 382 -17.75 -2.67 4.73
N SER A 383 -17.47 -3.62 5.61
CA SER A 383 -17.94 -3.58 6.99
C SER A 383 -16.77 -3.73 7.97
N VAL A 384 -16.77 -2.90 9.00
CA VAL A 384 -15.74 -2.84 10.04
C VAL A 384 -16.39 -3.08 11.40
N LEU A 385 -15.80 -3.96 12.18
CA LEU A 385 -16.13 -4.14 13.58
C LEU A 385 -15.26 -3.21 14.41
N TYR A 386 -15.85 -2.15 14.93
CA TYR A 386 -15.21 -1.21 15.85
C TYR A 386 -15.49 -1.61 17.31
N GLY A 387 -14.62 -1.17 18.20
CA GLY A 387 -14.83 -1.26 19.65
C GLY A 387 -14.55 0.09 20.30
N ASP A 388 -15.12 0.32 21.46
CA ASP A 388 -14.93 1.55 22.19
C ASP A 388 -13.62 1.57 22.95
N TYR A 389 -13.01 2.75 23.00
CA TYR A 389 -11.95 3.04 23.96
C TYR A 389 -12.54 3.41 25.29
N ARG A 390 -12.01 2.86 26.36
CA ARG A 390 -12.28 3.36 27.70
C ARG A 390 -11.27 4.44 28.07
N TYR A 391 -11.73 5.66 28.26
CA TYR A 391 -10.92 6.76 28.76
C TYR A 391 -11.10 6.91 30.29
N LEU A 392 -10.05 7.37 30.99
CA LEU A 392 -10.14 7.67 32.42
C LEU A 392 -11.13 8.77 32.73
N SER A 393 -11.26 9.73 31.84
CA SER A 393 -12.24 10.79 31.88
C SER A 393 -12.48 11.35 30.48
N SER A 394 -13.57 12.09 30.27
CA SER A 394 -13.86 12.76 29.00
C SER A 394 -12.83 13.79 28.58
N THR A 395 -12.02 14.28 29.52
CA THR A 395 -10.95 15.26 29.28
C THR A 395 -9.56 14.66 29.21
N SER A 396 -9.39 13.45 29.76
CA SER A 396 -8.12 12.74 29.73
C SER A 396 -8.02 11.86 28.49
N LYS A 397 -7.01 12.11 27.64
CA LYS A 397 -6.65 11.23 26.55
C LYS A 397 -5.89 9.97 27.04
N THR A 398 -5.90 9.69 28.32
CA THR A 398 -5.31 8.49 28.91
C THR A 398 -6.32 7.36 28.80
N LEU A 399 -5.95 6.33 28.07
CA LEU A 399 -6.80 5.17 27.89
C LEU A 399 -6.88 4.38 29.19
N LYS A 400 -8.09 4.18 29.75
CA LYS A 400 -8.29 3.23 30.82
C LYS A 400 -8.11 1.82 30.26
N TYR A 401 -7.09 1.10 30.72
CA TYR A 401 -6.92 -0.25 30.40
C TYR A 401 -7.24 -0.66 29.21
N ILE A 402 -6.52 -0.62 28.58
CA ILE A 402 -6.65 -1.31 27.49
C ILE A 402 -6.09 -2.59 27.61
N ALA A 403 -6.85 -3.51 27.20
CA ALA A 403 -6.26 -4.77 27.03
C ALA A 403 -4.84 -4.44 26.73
N SER A 404 -4.05 -4.77 27.60
CA SER A 404 -2.65 -4.51 27.66
C SER A 404 -1.92 -4.52 26.31
N ASN A 405 -2.63 -4.92 25.22
CA ASN A 405 -2.14 -4.98 23.85
C ASN A 405 -2.85 -3.98 22.88
N GLY A 406 -3.53 -2.98 23.38
CA GLY A 406 -4.15 -1.92 22.56
C GLY A 406 -5.35 -2.33 21.71
N LEU A 407 -5.86 -3.55 21.82
CA LEU A 407 -7.02 -4.02 21.07
C LEU A 407 -8.31 -3.67 21.80
N CYS A 408 -9.18 -2.87 21.16
CA CYS A 408 -10.52 -2.59 21.70
C CYS A 408 -11.42 -3.83 21.61
N LYS A 409 -12.08 -4.16 22.73
CA LYS A 409 -12.95 -5.34 22.87
C LYS A 409 -14.32 -5.00 23.43
N ASP A 410 -14.52 -3.78 23.93
CA ASP A 410 -15.77 -3.36 24.54
C ASP A 410 -16.69 -2.75 23.49
N ASN A 411 -18.01 -2.92 23.68
CA ASN A 411 -19.06 -2.35 22.82
C ASN A 411 -18.82 -2.57 21.32
N LEU A 412 -18.48 -3.80 20.95
CA LEU A 412 -18.22 -4.15 19.57
C LEU A 412 -19.45 -3.95 18.70
N HIS A 413 -19.32 -3.15 17.64
CA HIS A 413 -20.41 -2.83 16.72
C HIS A 413 -19.91 -2.78 15.28
N TRP A 414 -20.78 -3.21 14.35
CA TRP A 414 -20.47 -3.20 12.93
C TRP A 414 -20.90 -1.89 12.30
N VAL A 415 -20.00 -1.33 11.49
CA VAL A 415 -20.23 -0.14 10.66
C VAL A 415 -19.98 -0.50 9.21
N THR A 416 -20.95 -0.21 8.34
CA THR A 416 -20.92 -0.62 6.94
C THR A 416 -21.07 0.57 6.01
N ASN A 417 -20.25 0.61 4.94
CA ASN A 417 -20.45 1.46 3.78
C ASN A 417 -20.78 0.62 2.55
N ASN A 418 -21.74 1.07 1.76
CA ASN A 418 -22.06 0.55 0.46
C ASN A 418 -21.62 1.56 -0.59
N ARG A 419 -20.74 1.15 -1.49
CA ARG A 419 -20.23 1.99 -2.57
C ARG A 419 -20.64 1.42 -3.93
N ILE A 420 -21.19 2.27 -4.78
CA ILE A 420 -21.40 1.97 -6.20
C ILE A 420 -20.42 2.79 -6.99
N GLN A 421 -19.65 2.16 -7.86
CA GLN A 421 -18.69 2.82 -8.72
C GLN A 421 -18.91 2.49 -10.18
N ALA A 422 -18.75 3.48 -11.05
CA ALA A 422 -18.69 3.30 -12.49
C ALA A 422 -17.34 3.80 -13.02
N LEU A 423 -16.85 3.11 -14.05
CA LEU A 423 -15.59 3.41 -14.73
C LEU A 423 -15.83 3.59 -16.22
N VAL A 424 -15.26 4.64 -16.78
CA VAL A 424 -15.03 4.78 -18.22
C VAL A 424 -13.53 4.97 -18.44
N LYS A 425 -12.92 4.12 -19.26
CA LYS A 425 -11.48 4.16 -19.52
C LYS A 425 -11.18 3.98 -21.01
N PHE A 426 -10.30 4.82 -21.56
CA PHE A 426 -9.68 4.65 -22.87
C PHE A 426 -8.17 4.51 -22.69
N SER A 427 -7.60 3.42 -23.25
CA SER A 427 -6.16 3.14 -23.21
C SER A 427 -5.54 3.35 -24.60
N PHE A 428 -4.31 3.80 -24.68
CA PHE A 428 -3.58 4.06 -25.94
C PHE A 428 -2.14 3.57 -25.88
#